data_8d6f15cdac7c7fef8bc477abff8ad44b
#
_entry.id   8d6f15cdac7c7fef8bc477abff8ad44b
#
_cell.length_a   1.000
_cell.length_b   1.000
_cell.length_c   1.000
_cell.angle_alpha   90.00
_cell.angle_beta   90.00
_cell.angle_gamma   90.00
#
_symmetry.space_group_name_H-M   'P 1'
#
loop_
_entity.id
_entity.type
_entity.pdbx_description
1 polymer ?
#
loop_
_entity_poly.entity_id
_entity_poly.type
_entity_poly.pdbx_seq_one_letter_code
_entity_poly.pdbx_strand_id
1 'polypeptide(L)'
;MGDMAAHSFMVPLGTPAPHFDLTAVDGGSVSLADLEGSPATLVIFLSNHCPYVRHIEHGLGQLTAEYGSRLSVVAICSNDSVNYPDDDPTHLAEQAARAGFTFPYLLDDTQEVAKAYRAACTPDFFLYDAALKLAYRGEFDGARPGNKVPVTGASLRAAVDALLAGKPVEDDQTPSLGCGIKWKPGNEPA
;
A
#
# COMPACT_ATOMS: atom_id res chain seq x y z
N MET A 1 20.19 -7.62 -12.46
CA MET A 1 19.74 -8.52 -11.37
C MET A 1 18.22 -8.45 -11.33
N GLY A 2 17.56 -9.59 -11.43
CA GLY A 2 16.10 -9.63 -11.33
C GLY A 2 15.66 -9.17 -9.94
N ASP A 3 14.58 -8.40 -9.90
CA ASP A 3 13.91 -8.03 -8.64
C ASP A 3 13.55 -9.30 -7.87
N MET A 4 14.17 -9.48 -6.72
CA MET A 4 13.79 -10.60 -5.86
C MET A 4 12.43 -10.33 -5.24
N ALA A 5 11.50 -11.28 -5.43
CA ALA A 5 10.20 -11.22 -4.79
C ALA A 5 10.35 -11.32 -3.26
N ALA A 6 9.59 -10.50 -2.55
CA ALA A 6 9.55 -10.48 -1.10
C ALA A 6 8.11 -10.59 -0.60
N HIS A 7 7.94 -11.11 0.59
CA HIS A 7 6.65 -11.24 1.25
C HIS A 7 6.51 -10.20 2.39
N SER A 8 5.27 -9.81 2.67
CA SER A 8 4.95 -9.01 3.87
C SER A 8 5.51 -9.64 5.14
N PHE A 9 5.98 -8.81 6.07
CA PHE A 9 6.48 -9.28 7.37
C PHE A 9 5.39 -9.74 8.35
N MET A 10 4.13 -9.58 8.00
CA MET A 10 2.98 -9.99 8.83
C MET A 10 3.02 -9.39 10.24
N VAL A 11 3.09 -8.07 10.31
CA VAL A 11 3.06 -7.28 11.55
C VAL A 11 1.88 -7.72 12.42
N PRO A 12 2.03 -7.81 13.77
CA PRO A 12 0.94 -8.24 14.65
C PRO A 12 -0.32 -7.40 14.50
N LEU A 13 -1.47 -8.06 14.40
CA LEU A 13 -2.78 -7.40 14.39
C LEU A 13 -2.99 -6.60 15.68
N GLY A 14 -3.68 -5.46 15.58
CA GLY A 14 -3.85 -4.53 16.69
C GLY A 14 -2.71 -3.53 16.88
N THR A 15 -1.63 -3.65 16.10
CA THR A 15 -0.53 -2.67 16.13
C THR A 15 -1.05 -1.28 15.73
N PRO A 16 -0.78 -0.22 16.51
CA PRO A 16 -1.16 1.14 16.13
C PRO A 16 -0.47 1.58 14.84
N ALA A 17 -1.18 2.33 14.00
CA ALA A 17 -0.60 2.92 12.79
C ALA A 17 0.55 3.86 13.16
N PRO A 18 1.75 3.67 12.62
CA PRO A 18 2.84 4.62 12.80
C PRO A 18 2.50 5.99 12.21
N HIS A 19 2.94 7.04 12.88
CA HIS A 19 2.77 8.41 12.37
C HIS A 19 3.53 8.62 11.06
N PHE A 20 2.96 9.44 10.18
CA PHE A 20 3.65 9.99 9.02
C PHE A 20 3.12 11.39 8.70
N ASP A 21 3.93 12.17 8.05
CA ASP A 21 3.60 13.47 7.45
C ASP A 21 4.47 13.59 6.20
N LEU A 22 3.88 13.37 5.04
CA LEU A 22 4.61 13.22 3.78
C LEU A 22 4.07 14.13 2.69
N THR A 23 4.96 14.58 1.81
CA THR A 23 4.61 15.32 0.61
C THR A 23 3.98 14.38 -0.42
N ALA A 24 2.91 14.83 -1.06
CA ALA A 24 2.26 14.11 -2.16
C ALA A 24 2.90 14.46 -3.51
N VAL A 25 2.74 13.58 -4.49
CA VAL A 25 3.26 13.80 -5.86
C VAL A 25 2.68 15.04 -6.52
N ASP A 26 1.51 15.50 -6.11
CA ASP A 26 0.86 16.72 -6.60
C ASP A 26 1.34 18.00 -5.88
N GLY A 27 2.26 17.90 -4.94
CA GLY A 27 2.83 19.00 -4.17
C GLY A 27 2.13 19.32 -2.85
N GLY A 28 0.98 18.71 -2.56
CA GLY A 28 0.33 18.79 -1.25
C GLY A 28 1.04 17.95 -0.20
N SER A 29 0.50 17.89 1.00
CA SER A 29 0.98 17.01 2.07
C SER A 29 -0.18 16.32 2.77
N VAL A 30 0.06 15.10 3.25
CA VAL A 30 -0.91 14.32 4.02
C VAL A 30 -0.21 13.70 5.22
N SER A 31 -0.85 13.79 6.39
CA SER A 31 -0.40 13.14 7.60
C SER A 31 -1.38 12.07 8.04
N LEU A 32 -0.94 11.18 8.93
CA LEU A 32 -1.84 10.19 9.54
C LEU A 32 -3.01 10.88 10.27
N ALA A 33 -2.77 12.02 10.92
CA ALA A 33 -3.79 12.78 11.61
C ALA A 33 -4.92 13.24 10.67
N ASP A 34 -4.63 13.52 9.40
CA ASP A 34 -5.63 13.90 8.41
C ASP A 34 -6.62 12.76 8.10
N LEU A 35 -6.27 11.52 8.44
CA LEU A 35 -7.09 10.33 8.20
C LEU A 35 -7.92 9.91 9.42
N GLU A 36 -7.76 10.59 10.55
CA GLU A 36 -8.53 10.31 11.76
C GLU A 36 -10.03 10.51 11.51
N GLY A 37 -10.84 9.66 12.14
CA GLY A 37 -12.29 9.70 12.01
C GLY A 37 -12.85 8.90 10.84
N SER A 38 -12.01 8.33 9.99
CA SER A 38 -12.45 7.41 8.93
C SER A 38 -12.87 6.06 9.52
N PRO A 39 -13.95 5.44 9.00
CA PRO A 39 -14.35 4.09 9.44
C PRO A 39 -13.28 3.03 9.18
N ALA A 40 -12.49 3.18 8.13
CA ALA A 40 -11.39 2.31 7.77
C ALA A 40 -10.32 3.12 7.03
N THR A 41 -9.06 2.80 7.26
CA THR A 41 -7.90 3.48 6.63
C THR A 41 -6.98 2.45 6.03
N LEU A 42 -6.67 2.63 4.75
CA LEU A 42 -5.77 1.76 3.98
C LEU A 42 -4.49 2.51 3.65
N VAL A 43 -3.37 1.99 4.11
CA VAL A 43 -2.02 2.45 3.75
C VAL A 43 -1.38 1.41 2.84
N ILE A 44 -0.94 1.83 1.66
CA ILE A 44 -0.40 0.93 0.65
C ILE A 44 1.00 1.39 0.27
N PHE A 45 1.99 0.49 0.38
CA PHE A 45 3.31 0.76 -0.20
C PHE A 45 3.30 0.32 -1.66
N LEU A 46 3.52 1.26 -2.57
CA LEU A 46 3.46 1.07 -4.01
C LEU A 46 4.73 1.56 -4.70
N SER A 47 4.90 1.12 -5.93
CA SER A 47 5.89 1.64 -6.88
C SER A 47 5.34 1.59 -8.29
N ASN A 48 5.97 2.31 -9.22
CA ASN A 48 5.54 2.33 -10.61
C ASN A 48 6.18 1.22 -11.46
N HIS A 49 7.45 0.88 -11.19
CA HIS A 49 8.17 -0.08 -12.05
C HIS A 49 7.86 -1.55 -11.72
N CYS A 50 7.29 -1.84 -10.54
CA CYS A 50 7.08 -3.20 -10.06
C CYS A 50 6.04 -3.98 -10.88
N PRO A 51 6.37 -5.14 -11.46
CA PRO A 51 5.41 -5.95 -12.22
C PRO A 51 4.21 -6.40 -11.39
N TYR A 52 4.39 -6.68 -10.11
CA TYR A 52 3.31 -7.07 -9.21
C TYR A 52 2.31 -5.94 -9.00
N VAL A 53 2.78 -4.70 -8.88
CA VAL A 53 1.91 -3.52 -8.78
C VAL A 53 1.20 -3.27 -10.11
N ARG A 54 1.93 -3.31 -11.21
CA ARG A 54 1.36 -3.09 -12.55
C ARG A 54 0.25 -4.09 -12.88
N HIS A 55 0.39 -5.31 -12.39
CA HIS A 55 -0.58 -6.35 -12.60
C HIS A 55 -1.95 -6.05 -11.97
N ILE A 56 -1.96 -5.38 -10.81
CA ILE A 56 -3.18 -5.11 -10.03
C ILE A 56 -3.64 -3.64 -10.07
N GLU A 57 -2.85 -2.72 -10.61
CA GLU A 57 -3.08 -1.26 -10.43
C GLU A 57 -4.46 -0.79 -10.88
N HIS A 58 -4.99 -1.30 -11.99
CA HIS A 58 -6.35 -0.95 -12.44
C HIS A 58 -7.42 -1.47 -11.49
N GLY A 59 -7.28 -2.71 -11.04
CA GLY A 59 -8.19 -3.31 -10.05
C GLY A 59 -8.15 -2.56 -8.73
N LEU A 60 -6.98 -2.11 -8.31
CA LEU A 60 -6.81 -1.30 -7.10
C LEU A 60 -7.54 0.05 -7.23
N GLY A 61 -7.37 0.73 -8.37
CA GLY A 61 -8.08 1.99 -8.64
C GLY A 61 -9.60 1.81 -8.62
N GLN A 62 -10.11 0.75 -9.22
CA GLN A 62 -11.54 0.44 -9.24
C GLN A 62 -12.07 0.12 -7.83
N LEU A 63 -11.40 -0.75 -7.09
CA LEU A 63 -11.80 -1.15 -5.74
C LEU A 63 -11.88 0.06 -4.81
N THR A 64 -10.84 0.88 -4.76
CA THR A 64 -10.80 2.05 -3.88
C THR A 64 -11.87 3.08 -4.25
N ALA A 65 -12.17 3.27 -5.54
CA ALA A 65 -13.23 4.15 -6.00
C ALA A 65 -14.62 3.66 -5.57
N GLU A 66 -14.86 2.35 -5.56
CA GLU A 66 -16.14 1.77 -5.13
C GLU A 66 -16.47 2.08 -3.67
N TYR A 67 -15.47 2.08 -2.79
CA TYR A 67 -15.69 2.40 -1.38
C TYR A 67 -15.90 3.90 -1.13
N GLY A 68 -15.35 4.75 -1.97
CA GLY A 68 -15.49 6.20 -1.83
C GLY A 68 -15.06 6.69 -0.44
N SER A 69 -15.88 7.53 0.18
CA SER A 69 -15.57 8.13 1.50
C SER A 69 -15.62 7.16 2.68
N ARG A 70 -16.07 5.93 2.47
CA ARG A 70 -16.08 4.90 3.53
C ARG A 70 -14.69 4.32 3.81
N LEU A 71 -13.76 4.51 2.90
CA LEU A 71 -12.38 4.04 3.02
C LEU A 71 -11.43 5.19 2.71
N SER A 72 -10.65 5.62 3.71
CA SER A 72 -9.54 6.53 3.48
C SER A 72 -8.34 5.74 2.97
N VAL A 73 -7.75 6.20 1.87
CA VAL A 73 -6.64 5.50 1.22
C VAL A 73 -5.48 6.46 1.00
N VAL A 74 -4.28 6.02 1.32
CA VAL A 74 -3.02 6.66 0.88
C VAL A 74 -2.09 5.60 0.33
N ALA A 75 -1.41 5.94 -0.75
CA ALA A 75 -0.27 5.16 -1.25
C ALA A 75 1.03 5.87 -0.87
N ILE A 76 2.06 5.09 -0.56
CA ILE A 76 3.39 5.60 -0.21
C ILE A 76 4.41 4.89 -1.08
N CYS A 77 5.25 5.66 -1.77
CA CYS A 77 6.43 5.13 -2.44
C CYS A 77 7.66 5.46 -1.62
N SER A 78 8.37 4.42 -1.19
CA SER A 78 9.59 4.53 -0.39
C SER A 78 10.83 4.09 -1.18
N ASN A 79 10.70 3.80 -2.47
CA ASN A 79 11.82 3.38 -3.29
C ASN A 79 12.82 4.51 -3.53
N ASP A 80 14.09 4.16 -3.62
CA ASP A 80 15.17 5.07 -4.01
C ASP A 80 14.97 5.55 -5.45
N SER A 81 14.34 6.71 -5.62
CA SER A 81 14.02 7.27 -6.94
C SER A 81 15.23 7.78 -7.71
N VAL A 82 16.38 7.93 -7.06
CA VAL A 82 17.63 8.32 -7.72
C VAL A 82 18.17 7.17 -8.55
N ASN A 83 18.22 5.97 -7.96
CA ASN A 83 18.68 4.77 -8.63
C ASN A 83 17.58 4.04 -9.41
N TYR A 84 16.31 4.34 -9.11
CA TYR A 84 15.12 3.78 -9.76
C TYR A 84 14.20 4.91 -10.26
N PRO A 85 14.58 5.62 -11.32
CA PRO A 85 13.87 6.85 -11.75
C PRO A 85 12.45 6.61 -12.25
N ASP A 86 12.07 5.36 -12.56
CA ASP A 86 10.67 5.03 -12.87
C ASP A 86 9.74 5.24 -11.66
N ASP A 87 10.29 5.42 -10.49
CA ASP A 87 9.57 5.70 -9.24
C ASP A 87 9.75 7.15 -8.78
N ASP A 88 10.19 8.06 -9.64
CA ASP A 88 10.22 9.48 -9.33
C ASP A 88 8.80 10.10 -9.31
N PRO A 89 8.62 11.29 -8.73
CA PRO A 89 7.29 11.89 -8.62
C PRO A 89 6.53 12.03 -9.95
N THR A 90 7.21 12.32 -11.04
CA THR A 90 6.60 12.46 -12.36
C THR A 90 6.00 11.13 -12.83
N HIS A 91 6.77 10.06 -12.75
CA HIS A 91 6.33 8.74 -13.17
C HIS A 91 5.24 8.16 -12.23
N LEU A 92 5.30 8.47 -10.93
CA LEU A 92 4.24 8.09 -10.00
C LEU A 92 2.93 8.83 -10.31
N ALA A 93 2.98 10.10 -10.70
CA ALA A 93 1.80 10.85 -11.14
C ALA A 93 1.20 10.25 -12.43
N GLU A 94 2.04 9.85 -13.38
CA GLU A 94 1.62 9.16 -14.60
C GLU A 94 0.95 7.82 -14.28
N GLN A 95 1.49 7.06 -13.34
CA GLN A 95 0.89 5.81 -12.86
C GLN A 95 -0.49 6.06 -12.24
N ALA A 96 -0.61 7.06 -11.38
CA ALA A 96 -1.89 7.40 -10.75
C ALA A 96 -2.96 7.73 -11.79
N ALA A 97 -2.61 8.51 -12.81
CA ALA A 97 -3.51 8.85 -13.92
C ALA A 97 -3.89 7.60 -14.73
N ARG A 98 -2.92 6.77 -15.08
CA ARG A 98 -3.13 5.54 -15.87
C ARG A 98 -4.01 4.53 -15.14
N ALA A 99 -3.78 4.35 -13.84
CA ALA A 99 -4.49 3.37 -13.01
C ALA A 99 -5.83 3.89 -12.46
N GLY A 100 -6.12 5.17 -12.61
CA GLY A 100 -7.34 5.79 -12.09
C GLY A 100 -7.33 5.94 -10.57
N PHE A 101 -6.15 6.16 -9.96
CA PHE A 101 -6.05 6.40 -8.53
C PHE A 101 -6.66 7.76 -8.17
N THR A 102 -7.56 7.75 -7.19
CA THR A 102 -8.20 8.97 -6.67
C THR A 102 -7.69 9.35 -5.27
N PHE A 103 -6.79 8.55 -4.72
CA PHE A 103 -6.19 8.74 -3.40
C PHE A 103 -4.83 9.44 -3.51
N PRO A 104 -4.35 10.10 -2.44
CA PRO A 104 -3.01 10.69 -2.41
C PRO A 104 -1.91 9.67 -2.60
N TYR A 105 -0.90 10.02 -3.39
CA TYR A 105 0.33 9.25 -3.58
C TYR A 105 1.48 10.02 -2.93
N LEU A 106 2.04 9.46 -1.86
CA LEU A 106 2.99 10.14 -0.98
C LEU A 106 4.42 9.66 -1.22
N LEU A 107 5.37 10.56 -0.93
CA LEU A 107 6.80 10.34 -1.13
C LEU A 107 7.49 10.15 0.21
N ASP A 108 8.02 8.96 0.48
CA ASP A 108 8.81 8.64 1.68
C ASP A 108 10.30 8.62 1.31
N ASP A 109 10.83 9.81 1.00
CA ASP A 109 12.21 9.95 0.50
C ASP A 109 13.27 9.51 1.51
N THR A 110 13.01 9.69 2.80
CA THR A 110 13.92 9.23 3.87
C THR A 110 13.80 7.73 4.15
N GLN A 111 12.74 7.09 3.69
CA GLN A 111 12.43 5.68 3.92
C GLN A 111 12.12 5.32 5.39
N GLU A 112 11.96 6.34 6.23
CA GLU A 112 11.65 6.15 7.65
C GLU A 112 10.23 5.62 7.86
N VAL A 113 9.28 6.02 7.02
CA VAL A 113 7.89 5.54 7.12
C VAL A 113 7.80 4.05 6.75
N ALA A 114 8.47 3.63 5.67
CA ALA A 114 8.55 2.21 5.32
C ALA A 114 9.13 1.37 6.47
N LYS A 115 10.18 1.86 7.13
CA LYS A 115 10.76 1.20 8.30
C LYS A 115 9.78 1.11 9.46
N ALA A 116 9.10 2.22 9.78
CA ALA A 116 8.15 2.28 10.87
C ALA A 116 6.96 1.32 10.66
N TYR A 117 6.45 1.23 9.44
CA TYR A 117 5.37 0.30 9.07
C TYR A 117 5.88 -1.14 8.91
N ARG A 118 7.18 -1.35 8.87
CA ARG A 118 7.80 -2.63 8.52
C ARG A 118 7.32 -3.15 7.18
N ALA A 119 7.21 -2.25 6.21
CA ALA A 119 6.89 -2.59 4.83
C ALA A 119 8.05 -3.39 4.21
N ALA A 120 7.74 -4.45 3.50
CA ALA A 120 8.74 -5.37 2.93
C ALA A 120 8.84 -5.25 1.41
N CYS A 121 7.72 -4.99 0.75
CA CYS A 121 7.58 -5.10 -0.69
C CYS A 121 6.56 -4.11 -1.24
N THR A 122 6.46 -4.06 -2.56
CA THR A 122 5.37 -3.39 -3.26
C THR A 122 4.65 -4.39 -4.18
N PRO A 123 3.31 -4.51 -4.12
CA PRO A 123 2.42 -3.82 -3.18
C PRO A 123 2.47 -4.44 -1.78
N ASP A 124 2.33 -3.63 -0.75
CA ASP A 124 2.18 -4.11 0.62
C ASP A 124 1.02 -3.36 1.28
N PHE A 125 0.02 -4.08 1.80
CA PHE A 125 -1.26 -3.51 2.23
C PHE A 125 -1.39 -3.55 3.75
N PHE A 126 -1.78 -2.42 4.34
CA PHE A 126 -2.03 -2.27 5.78
C PHE A 126 -3.39 -1.60 5.97
N LEU A 127 -4.37 -2.34 6.47
CA LEU A 127 -5.72 -1.84 6.70
C LEU A 127 -5.94 -1.67 8.21
N TYR A 128 -6.35 -0.46 8.60
CA TYR A 128 -6.57 -0.05 9.97
C TYR A 128 -8.06 0.19 10.23
N ASP A 129 -8.50 -0.14 11.45
CA ASP A 129 -9.85 0.16 11.90
C ASP A 129 -10.03 1.65 12.26
N ALA A 130 -11.23 2.03 12.74
CA ALA A 130 -11.54 3.41 13.11
C ALA A 130 -10.66 3.96 14.25
N ALA A 131 -10.06 3.10 15.06
CA ALA A 131 -9.12 3.46 16.12
C ALA A 131 -7.66 3.45 15.63
N LEU A 132 -7.42 3.31 14.32
CA LEU A 132 -6.10 3.19 13.72
C LEU A 132 -5.28 2.02 14.28
N LYS A 133 -5.95 0.90 14.55
CA LYS A 133 -5.34 -0.38 14.90
C LYS A 133 -5.34 -1.30 13.69
N LEU A 134 -4.24 -2.01 13.48
CA LEU A 134 -4.08 -2.89 12.32
C LEU A 134 -5.08 -4.04 12.37
N ALA A 135 -5.95 -4.11 11.37
CA ALA A 135 -6.97 -5.15 11.23
C ALA A 135 -6.63 -6.16 10.13
N TYR A 136 -5.90 -5.73 9.10
CA TYR A 136 -5.49 -6.59 7.99
C TYR A 136 -4.13 -6.14 7.47
N ARG A 137 -3.26 -7.10 7.22
CA ARG A 137 -2.02 -6.93 6.46
C ARG A 137 -1.85 -8.14 5.57
N GLY A 138 -1.58 -7.88 4.29
CA GLY A 138 -1.46 -9.01 3.37
C GLY A 138 -1.72 -8.61 1.92
N GLU A 139 -2.17 -9.57 1.15
CA GLU A 139 -2.33 -9.45 -0.29
C GLU A 139 -3.58 -8.67 -0.70
N PHE A 140 -3.57 -8.15 -1.92
CA PHE A 140 -4.76 -7.62 -2.60
C PHE A 140 -5.73 -8.76 -2.95
N ASP A 141 -5.20 -9.76 -3.63
CA ASP A 141 -5.84 -11.02 -3.99
C ASP A 141 -4.76 -12.04 -4.37
N GLY A 142 -5.17 -13.21 -4.81
CA GLY A 142 -4.26 -14.26 -5.25
C GLY A 142 -3.66 -14.07 -6.65
N ALA A 143 -3.99 -12.97 -7.35
CA ALA A 143 -3.47 -12.72 -8.70
C ALA A 143 -1.99 -12.33 -8.66
N ARG A 144 -1.22 -12.96 -9.53
CA ARG A 144 0.21 -12.70 -9.74
C ARG A 144 0.52 -12.69 -11.21
N PRO A 145 1.54 -11.96 -11.67
CA PRO A 145 1.98 -12.07 -13.05
C PRO A 145 2.18 -13.54 -13.45
N GLY A 146 1.47 -13.97 -14.48
CA GLY A 146 1.59 -15.33 -15.04
C GLY A 146 0.77 -16.45 -14.40
N ASN A 147 0.06 -16.22 -13.27
CA ASN A 147 -0.70 -17.31 -12.63
C ASN A 147 -2.16 -17.45 -13.09
N LYS A 148 -2.64 -16.57 -13.98
CA LYS A 148 -3.99 -16.59 -14.55
C LYS A 148 -5.14 -16.42 -13.54
N VAL A 149 -4.86 -16.08 -12.27
CA VAL A 149 -5.89 -15.75 -11.30
C VAL A 149 -6.45 -14.35 -11.63
N PRO A 150 -7.78 -14.17 -11.66
CA PRO A 150 -8.37 -12.87 -11.95
C PRO A 150 -8.01 -11.83 -10.89
N VAL A 151 -7.79 -10.58 -11.32
CA VAL A 151 -7.57 -9.45 -10.43
C VAL A 151 -8.92 -8.93 -9.94
N THR A 152 -9.26 -9.22 -8.69
CA THR A 152 -10.56 -8.86 -8.09
C THR A 152 -10.43 -8.09 -6.79
N GLY A 153 -9.26 -8.14 -6.14
CA GLY A 153 -9.07 -7.60 -4.80
C GLY A 153 -9.80 -8.40 -3.71
N ALA A 154 -10.12 -9.66 -3.95
CA ALA A 154 -10.99 -10.44 -3.09
C ALA A 154 -10.54 -10.48 -1.63
N SER A 155 -9.24 -10.65 -1.37
CA SER A 155 -8.70 -10.72 -0.01
C SER A 155 -8.83 -9.39 0.73
N LEU A 156 -8.43 -8.29 0.10
CA LEU A 156 -8.56 -6.95 0.67
C LEU A 156 -10.02 -6.54 0.81
N ARG A 157 -10.84 -6.82 -0.21
CA ARG A 157 -12.27 -6.50 -0.22
C ARG A 157 -12.98 -7.15 0.96
N ALA A 158 -12.73 -8.43 1.22
CA ALA A 158 -13.34 -9.14 2.34
C ALA A 158 -12.99 -8.48 3.70
N ALA A 159 -11.75 -8.05 3.86
CA ALA A 159 -11.31 -7.35 5.08
C ALA A 159 -11.98 -5.99 5.25
N VAL A 160 -12.04 -5.18 4.18
CA VAL A 160 -12.71 -3.86 4.22
C VAL A 160 -14.20 -4.03 4.52
N ASP A 161 -14.87 -4.96 3.84
CA ASP A 161 -16.30 -5.21 4.05
C ASP A 161 -16.60 -5.64 5.48
N ALA A 162 -15.76 -6.49 6.08
CA ALA A 162 -15.92 -6.91 7.48
C ALA A 162 -15.78 -5.71 8.43
N LEU A 163 -14.75 -4.88 8.24
CA LEU A 163 -14.57 -3.66 9.06
C LEU A 163 -15.78 -2.73 8.97
N LEU A 164 -16.24 -2.44 7.75
CA LEU A 164 -17.37 -1.52 7.53
C LEU A 164 -18.69 -2.07 8.06
N ALA A 165 -18.81 -3.39 8.15
CA ALA A 165 -19.99 -4.06 8.74
C ALA A 165 -19.91 -4.24 10.26
N GLY A 166 -18.81 -3.79 10.89
CA GLY A 166 -18.57 -4.00 12.31
C GLY A 166 -18.33 -5.46 12.70
N LYS A 167 -17.87 -6.27 11.75
CA LYS A 167 -17.57 -7.69 11.94
C LYS A 167 -16.06 -7.90 12.13
N PRO A 168 -15.65 -8.99 12.83
CA PRO A 168 -14.24 -9.34 12.90
C PRO A 168 -13.65 -9.61 11.52
N VAL A 169 -12.41 -9.16 11.29
CA VAL A 169 -11.63 -9.53 10.11
C VAL A 169 -10.96 -10.88 10.40
N GLU A 170 -10.96 -11.78 9.42
CA GLU A 170 -10.30 -13.09 9.53
C GLU A 170 -8.81 -12.92 9.89
N ASP A 171 -8.32 -13.70 10.86
CA ASP A 171 -6.93 -13.63 11.33
C ASP A 171 -5.96 -14.36 10.40
N ASP A 172 -6.44 -15.40 9.70
CA ASP A 172 -5.64 -16.17 8.74
C ASP A 172 -5.50 -15.39 7.44
N GLN A 173 -4.51 -14.51 7.40
CA GLN A 173 -4.28 -13.57 6.31
C GLN A 173 -3.05 -13.98 5.50
N THR A 174 -3.19 -13.95 4.17
CA THR A 174 -2.11 -14.31 3.26
C THR A 174 -1.17 -13.11 3.05
N PRO A 175 0.15 -13.28 3.21
CA PRO A 175 1.11 -12.22 2.94
C PRO A 175 1.02 -11.69 1.52
N SER A 176 1.23 -10.38 1.35
CA SER A 176 1.48 -9.83 0.02
C SER A 176 2.78 -10.38 -0.54
N LEU A 177 2.81 -10.57 -1.84
CA LEU A 177 4.02 -10.92 -2.59
C LEU A 177 4.29 -9.81 -3.60
N GLY A 178 5.51 -9.30 -3.61
CA GLY A 178 5.88 -8.23 -4.54
C GLY A 178 7.38 -8.06 -4.66
N CYS A 179 7.79 -6.98 -5.34
CA CYS A 179 9.19 -6.61 -5.41
C CYS A 179 9.63 -6.02 -4.08
N GLY A 180 10.81 -6.40 -3.59
CA GLY A 180 11.38 -5.79 -2.38
C GLY A 180 11.52 -4.28 -2.52
N ILE A 181 11.32 -3.55 -1.44
CA ILE A 181 11.54 -2.09 -1.41
C ILE A 181 12.99 -1.80 -1.79
N LYS A 182 13.18 -0.80 -2.66
CA LYS A 182 14.51 -0.38 -3.13
C LYS A 182 15.10 0.61 -2.14
N TRP A 183 15.85 0.09 -1.17
CA TRP A 183 16.50 0.91 -0.15
C TRP A 183 17.67 1.70 -0.73
N LYS A 184 17.85 2.91 -0.24
CA LYS A 184 19.08 3.66 -0.51
C LYS A 184 20.26 2.91 0.07
N PRO A 185 21.44 2.94 -0.57
CA PRO A 185 22.63 2.25 -0.04
C PRO A 185 22.91 2.64 1.42
N GLY A 186 23.03 1.62 2.28
CA GLY A 186 23.27 1.82 3.72
C GLY A 186 22.03 2.15 4.54
N ASN A 187 20.84 2.19 3.94
CA ASN A 187 19.58 2.48 4.64
C ASN A 187 18.69 1.25 4.80
N GLU A 188 19.17 0.08 4.43
CA GLU A 188 18.45 -1.16 4.57
C GLU A 188 18.08 -1.41 6.05
N PRO A 189 16.86 -1.89 6.35
CA PRO A 189 16.51 -2.24 7.72
C PRO A 189 17.37 -3.39 8.25
N ALA A 190 17.65 -3.34 9.53
CA ALA A 190 18.45 -4.38 10.23
C ALA A 190 17.75 -5.74 10.22
#